data_1744415df7f3a5f2db14f756b2e21de3
#
_entry.id   1744415df7f3a5f2db14f756b2e21de3
#
_cell.length_a   1.000
_cell.length_b   1.000
_cell.length_c   1.000
_cell.angle_alpha   90.00
_cell.angle_beta   90.00
_cell.angle_gamma   90.00
#
_symmetry.space_group_name_H-M   'P 1'
#
loop_
_entity.id
_entity.type
_entity.pdbx_description
1 polymer ?
#
loop_
_entity_poly.entity_id
_entity_poly.type
_entity_poly.pdbx_seq_one_letter_code
_entity_poly.pdbx_strand_id
1 'polypeptide(L)'
;MPLRHQGSWAEWLVAPAALVARKPAAVPWEAAAAFPVPALTADQALTEAAPVPAGEWVLVHGAGGVTGGLAVQLAIARGATVVATAGPSSAARVRGYGARLVLDYHDPEWPARVRDASPGGRGVRAAVNAARGGAATAILAVAGDGRLATITSDPPPPERGITVEDVYVRADGARLAALVATLAEGQLSLHVGPTRPLAEAASALEDAVAGRASGASFLMLEREVPPLKI
;
A
#
# COMPACT_ATOMS: atom_id res chain seq x y z
N MET A 1 -11.63 -4.87 -6.88
CA MET A 1 -12.92 -5.56 -6.70
C MET A 1 -12.77 -6.95 -7.29
N PRO A 2 -12.94 -8.01 -6.54
CA PRO A 2 -12.91 -9.33 -7.15
C PRO A 2 -14.08 -9.44 -8.14
N LEU A 3 -13.79 -9.85 -9.35
CA LEU A 3 -14.82 -10.25 -10.28
C LEU A 3 -15.49 -11.47 -9.66
N ARG A 4 -16.78 -11.37 -9.30
CA ARG A 4 -17.50 -12.38 -8.49
C ARG A 4 -17.49 -13.80 -9.06
N HIS A 5 -17.08 -13.96 -10.32
CA HIS A 5 -17.12 -15.22 -11.06
C HIS A 5 -15.85 -15.55 -11.84
N GLN A 6 -14.82 -14.68 -11.81
CA GLN A 6 -13.59 -14.88 -12.57
C GLN A 6 -12.42 -14.20 -11.88
N GLY A 7 -11.36 -14.95 -11.57
CA GLY A 7 -10.11 -14.42 -11.03
C GLY A 7 -9.20 -13.85 -12.14
N SER A 8 -8.18 -13.10 -11.74
CA SER A 8 -7.17 -12.55 -12.67
C SER A 8 -6.00 -13.50 -12.93
N TRP A 9 -5.96 -14.68 -12.30
CA TRP A 9 -4.95 -15.70 -12.54
C TRP A 9 -5.40 -16.57 -13.72
N ALA A 10 -5.42 -15.98 -14.91
CA ALA A 10 -5.92 -16.59 -16.13
C ALA A 10 -5.23 -15.97 -17.35
N GLU A 11 -5.16 -16.72 -18.46
CA GLU A 11 -4.62 -16.24 -19.74
C GLU A 11 -5.47 -15.09 -20.33
N TRP A 12 -6.76 -15.10 -20.07
CA TRP A 12 -7.71 -14.12 -20.58
C TRP A 12 -8.64 -13.66 -19.49
N LEU A 13 -8.92 -12.35 -19.47
CA LEU A 13 -9.82 -11.73 -18.52
C LEU A 13 -10.73 -10.74 -19.25
N VAL A 14 -12.05 -10.81 -18.92
CA VAL A 14 -13.02 -9.80 -19.37
C VAL A 14 -13.31 -8.85 -18.21
N ALA A 15 -13.14 -7.56 -18.44
CA ALA A 15 -13.41 -6.52 -17.45
C ALA A 15 -14.02 -5.28 -18.11
N PRO A 16 -14.85 -4.49 -17.39
CA PRO A 16 -15.31 -3.19 -17.90
C PRO A 16 -14.12 -2.27 -18.19
N ALA A 17 -14.11 -1.63 -19.35
CA ALA A 17 -13.01 -0.77 -19.80
C ALA A 17 -12.70 0.37 -18.80
N ALA A 18 -13.72 0.90 -18.13
CA ALA A 18 -13.56 1.96 -17.12
C ALA A 18 -12.79 1.52 -15.86
N LEU A 19 -12.61 0.21 -15.63
CA LEU A 19 -11.93 -0.32 -14.44
C LEU A 19 -10.46 -0.70 -14.72
N VAL A 20 -9.99 -0.58 -15.94
CA VAL A 20 -8.64 -0.95 -16.36
C VAL A 20 -7.86 0.25 -16.86
N ALA A 21 -6.54 0.16 -16.81
CA ALA A 21 -5.63 1.14 -17.39
C ALA A 21 -4.66 0.44 -18.35
N ARG A 22 -4.23 1.15 -19.38
CA ARG A 22 -3.20 0.66 -20.30
C ARG A 22 -1.86 0.59 -19.58
N LYS A 23 -1.17 -0.54 -19.68
CA LYS A 23 0.21 -0.68 -19.20
C LYS A 23 1.15 0.15 -20.06
N PRO A 24 1.91 1.12 -19.50
CA PRO A 24 2.97 1.81 -20.25
C PRO A 24 4.08 0.82 -20.66
N ALA A 25 4.68 1.05 -21.83
CA ALA A 25 5.76 0.19 -22.33
C ALA A 25 6.98 0.14 -21.38
N ALA A 26 7.28 1.25 -20.72
CA ALA A 26 8.40 1.37 -19.79
C ALA A 26 8.22 0.58 -18.48
N VAL A 27 6.98 0.19 -18.11
CA VAL A 27 6.71 -0.56 -16.87
C VAL A 27 6.89 -2.05 -17.12
N PRO A 28 7.79 -2.76 -16.40
CA PRO A 28 7.93 -4.21 -16.49
C PRO A 28 6.63 -4.95 -16.13
N TRP A 29 6.45 -6.14 -16.64
CA TRP A 29 5.23 -6.93 -16.40
C TRP A 29 5.05 -7.27 -14.92
N GLU A 30 6.13 -7.57 -14.21
CA GLU A 30 6.14 -7.89 -12.79
C GLU A 30 5.60 -6.69 -11.96
N ALA A 31 6.08 -5.50 -12.28
CA ALA A 31 5.60 -4.28 -11.63
C ALA A 31 4.14 -3.99 -12.02
N ALA A 32 3.79 -4.12 -13.30
CA ALA A 32 2.43 -3.86 -13.77
C ALA A 32 1.39 -4.82 -13.16
N ALA A 33 1.73 -6.08 -12.92
CA ALA A 33 0.85 -7.04 -12.29
C ALA A 33 0.67 -6.78 -10.78
N ALA A 34 1.74 -6.34 -10.10
CA ALA A 34 1.76 -6.14 -8.66
C ALA A 34 1.25 -4.75 -8.21
N PHE A 35 1.12 -3.78 -9.14
CA PHE A 35 0.86 -2.38 -8.82
C PHE A 35 -0.60 -2.01 -8.57
N PRO A 36 -1.61 -2.47 -9.36
CA PRO A 36 -2.94 -1.86 -9.38
C PRO A 36 -3.65 -1.83 -8.03
N VAL A 37 -3.78 -2.99 -7.37
CA VAL A 37 -4.49 -3.08 -6.10
C VAL A 37 -3.75 -2.31 -5.00
N PRO A 38 -2.44 -2.52 -4.75
CA PRO A 38 -1.71 -1.75 -3.73
C PRO A 38 -1.70 -0.24 -3.98
N ALA A 39 -1.55 0.21 -5.23
CA ALA A 39 -1.50 1.62 -5.57
C ALA A 39 -2.84 2.32 -5.35
N LEU A 40 -3.94 1.73 -5.85
CA LEU A 40 -5.28 2.27 -5.61
C LEU A 40 -5.65 2.26 -4.13
N THR A 41 -5.28 1.20 -3.40
CA THR A 41 -5.53 1.12 -1.95
C THR A 41 -4.80 2.23 -1.20
N ALA A 42 -3.51 2.40 -1.46
CA ALA A 42 -2.71 3.45 -0.81
C ALA A 42 -3.23 4.85 -1.16
N ASP A 43 -3.58 5.08 -2.42
CA ASP A 43 -4.10 6.35 -2.87
C ASP A 43 -5.46 6.68 -2.24
N GLN A 44 -6.42 5.74 -2.24
CA GLN A 44 -7.73 5.94 -1.61
C GLN A 44 -7.62 6.10 -0.09
N ALA A 45 -6.72 5.37 0.57
CA ALA A 45 -6.45 5.55 2.00
C ALA A 45 -5.99 6.99 2.32
N LEU A 46 -5.11 7.57 1.49
CA LEU A 46 -4.52 8.89 1.69
C LEU A 46 -5.40 10.05 1.20
N THR A 47 -6.39 9.81 0.35
CA THR A 47 -7.20 10.87 -0.27
C THR A 47 -8.64 10.89 0.21
N GLU A 48 -9.14 9.76 0.68
CA GLU A 48 -10.56 9.61 1.05
C GLU A 48 -10.72 9.24 2.53
N ALA A 49 -10.09 8.16 2.99
CA ALA A 49 -10.26 7.66 4.35
C ALA A 49 -9.50 8.51 5.39
N ALA A 50 -8.24 8.78 5.14
CA ALA A 50 -7.40 9.64 5.98
C ALA A 50 -6.71 10.71 5.12
N PRO A 51 -7.45 11.71 4.61
CA PRO A 51 -6.89 12.77 3.77
C PRO A 51 -5.72 13.49 4.45
N VAL A 52 -4.61 13.59 3.70
CA VAL A 52 -3.36 14.20 4.18
C VAL A 52 -3.07 15.47 3.38
N PRO A 53 -3.33 16.65 3.93
CA PRO A 53 -2.93 17.91 3.32
C PRO A 53 -1.41 18.06 3.23
N ALA A 54 -0.95 18.87 2.31
CA ALA A 54 0.48 19.23 2.22
C ALA A 54 0.96 19.91 3.52
N GLY A 55 2.17 19.56 3.96
CA GLY A 55 2.76 20.05 5.21
C GLY A 55 2.35 19.28 6.47
N GLU A 56 1.31 18.46 6.40
CA GLU A 56 0.85 17.67 7.55
C GLU A 56 1.72 16.43 7.78
N TRP A 57 1.70 15.95 9.03
CA TRP A 57 2.38 14.73 9.43
C TRP A 57 1.43 13.53 9.32
N VAL A 58 1.94 12.47 8.71
CA VAL A 58 1.20 11.20 8.55
C VAL A 58 2.03 10.02 9.04
N LEU A 59 1.37 9.09 9.73
CA LEU A 59 1.94 7.79 10.04
C LEU A 59 1.58 6.79 8.94
N VAL A 60 2.57 6.04 8.47
CA VAL A 60 2.36 4.82 7.69
C VAL A 60 2.88 3.63 8.50
N HIS A 61 1.97 2.89 9.14
CA HIS A 61 2.30 1.66 9.87
C HIS A 61 2.32 0.47 8.91
N GLY A 62 3.43 -0.31 8.93
CA GLY A 62 3.63 -1.40 7.98
C GLY A 62 4.21 -0.97 6.62
N ALA A 63 5.03 0.08 6.62
CA ALA A 63 5.66 0.66 5.42
C ALA A 63 6.62 -0.30 4.70
N GLY A 64 7.07 -1.36 5.35
CA GLY A 64 7.91 -2.41 4.74
C GLY A 64 7.19 -3.26 3.70
N GLY A 65 5.85 -3.32 3.74
CA GLY A 65 5.02 -4.01 2.78
C GLY A 65 4.83 -3.21 1.48
N VAL A 66 4.25 -3.86 0.46
CA VAL A 66 4.04 -3.25 -0.87
C VAL A 66 3.13 -2.04 -0.80
N THR A 67 1.94 -2.19 -0.21
CA THR A 67 0.95 -1.11 -0.10
C THR A 67 1.44 0.01 0.81
N GLY A 68 2.04 -0.35 1.98
CA GLY A 68 2.62 0.64 2.89
C GLY A 68 3.76 1.42 2.26
N GLY A 69 4.64 0.78 1.49
CA GLY A 69 5.72 1.44 0.76
C GLY A 69 5.21 2.43 -0.30
N LEU A 70 4.13 2.09 -1.00
CA LEU A 70 3.47 3.01 -1.93
C LEU A 70 2.78 4.16 -1.18
N ALA A 71 2.14 3.89 -0.03
CA ALA A 71 1.53 4.93 0.80
C ALA A 71 2.56 5.97 1.27
N VAL A 72 3.78 5.54 1.67
CA VAL A 72 4.88 6.46 2.01
C VAL A 72 5.20 7.38 0.84
N GLN A 73 5.45 6.81 -0.34
CA GLN A 73 5.84 7.57 -1.52
C GLN A 73 4.73 8.52 -1.99
N LEU A 74 3.49 8.07 -2.02
CA LEU A 74 2.33 8.88 -2.40
C LEU A 74 2.06 10.02 -1.40
N ALA A 75 2.23 9.80 -0.10
CA ALA A 75 2.10 10.85 0.92
C ALA A 75 3.19 11.93 0.75
N ILE A 76 4.44 11.53 0.50
CA ILE A 76 5.55 12.46 0.24
C ILE A 76 5.31 13.26 -1.05
N ALA A 77 4.87 12.62 -2.12
CA ALA A 77 4.54 13.29 -3.38
C ALA A 77 3.42 14.35 -3.21
N ARG A 78 2.58 14.20 -2.18
CA ARG A 78 1.57 15.21 -1.79
C ARG A 78 2.09 16.28 -0.82
N GLY A 79 3.38 16.25 -0.50
CA GLY A 79 4.00 17.22 0.39
C GLY A 79 3.81 16.93 1.88
N ALA A 80 3.42 15.72 2.27
CA ALA A 80 3.30 15.33 3.67
C ALA A 80 4.67 14.98 4.28
N THR A 81 4.78 15.13 5.60
CA THR A 81 5.90 14.61 6.38
C THR A 81 5.55 13.23 6.90
N VAL A 82 6.27 12.19 6.42
CA VAL A 82 5.94 10.82 6.75
C VAL A 82 6.78 10.28 7.90
N VAL A 83 6.12 9.77 8.93
CA VAL A 83 6.68 8.83 9.90
C VAL A 83 6.23 7.43 9.50
N ALA A 84 7.15 6.49 9.45
CA ALA A 84 6.86 5.13 9.02
C ALA A 84 7.30 4.11 10.06
N THR A 85 6.66 2.95 10.10
CA THR A 85 7.18 1.80 10.81
C THR A 85 7.61 0.72 9.83
N ALA A 86 8.75 0.08 10.10
CA ALA A 86 9.29 -0.99 9.29
C ALA A 86 10.19 -1.89 10.14
N GLY A 87 10.28 -3.17 9.81
CA GLY A 87 11.27 -4.06 10.43
C GLY A 87 12.68 -3.83 9.87
N PRO A 88 13.72 -4.40 10.52
CA PRO A 88 15.13 -4.20 10.15
C PRO A 88 15.44 -4.47 8.68
N SER A 89 14.84 -5.51 8.10
CA SER A 89 15.06 -5.90 6.70
C SER A 89 14.52 -4.91 5.66
N SER A 90 13.55 -4.07 6.03
CA SER A 90 12.90 -3.11 5.14
C SER A 90 13.17 -1.64 5.48
N ALA A 91 13.73 -1.38 6.66
CA ALA A 91 13.94 -0.01 7.15
C ALA A 91 14.78 0.87 6.21
N ALA A 92 15.86 0.32 5.64
CA ALA A 92 16.71 1.05 4.69
C ALA A 92 15.92 1.45 3.42
N ARG A 93 15.11 0.52 2.87
CA ARG A 93 14.26 0.78 1.71
C ARG A 93 13.23 1.87 2.01
N VAL A 94 12.57 1.81 3.18
CA VAL A 94 11.55 2.79 3.59
C VAL A 94 12.17 4.19 3.79
N ARG A 95 13.40 4.28 4.32
CA ARG A 95 14.15 5.55 4.34
C ARG A 95 14.43 6.07 2.93
N GLY A 96 14.79 5.15 2.00
CA GLY A 96 15.02 5.49 0.60
C GLY A 96 13.77 6.02 -0.12
N TYR A 97 12.57 5.70 0.35
CA TYR A 97 11.32 6.30 -0.14
C TYR A 97 11.12 7.75 0.33
N GLY A 98 11.96 8.25 1.26
CA GLY A 98 11.91 9.62 1.74
C GLY A 98 11.18 9.80 3.08
N ALA A 99 10.85 8.74 3.81
CA ALA A 99 10.27 8.85 5.14
C ALA A 99 11.23 9.62 6.08
N ARG A 100 10.70 10.64 6.76
CA ARG A 100 11.49 11.49 7.69
C ARG A 100 11.99 10.70 8.90
N LEU A 101 11.16 9.78 9.40
CA LEU A 101 11.48 8.92 10.53
C LEU A 101 10.97 7.50 10.23
N VAL A 102 11.84 6.51 10.47
CA VAL A 102 11.48 5.09 10.35
C VAL A 102 11.77 4.42 11.68
N LEU A 103 10.73 3.94 12.33
CA LEU A 103 10.75 3.27 13.63
C LEU A 103 10.62 1.76 13.44
N ASP A 104 11.25 0.99 14.31
CA ASP A 104 11.05 -0.45 14.35
C ASP A 104 9.70 -0.77 15.02
N TYR A 105 8.84 -1.52 14.33
CA TYR A 105 7.53 -1.90 14.88
C TYR A 105 7.63 -2.93 16.01
N HIS A 106 8.79 -3.57 16.20
CA HIS A 106 9.05 -4.46 17.34
C HIS A 106 9.31 -3.68 18.65
N ASP A 107 9.67 -2.42 18.59
CA ASP A 107 9.79 -1.55 19.76
C ASP A 107 8.37 -1.17 20.24
N PRO A 108 7.91 -1.63 21.42
CA PRO A 108 6.55 -1.34 21.89
C PRO A 108 6.28 0.17 22.08
N GLU A 109 7.33 0.98 22.24
CA GLU A 109 7.21 2.43 22.46
C GLU A 109 7.10 3.23 21.14
N TRP A 110 7.08 2.57 19.98
CA TRP A 110 7.02 3.30 18.71
C TRP A 110 5.82 4.26 18.59
N PRO A 111 4.61 3.98 19.16
CA PRO A 111 3.50 4.95 19.08
C PRO A 111 3.78 6.22 19.88
N ALA A 112 4.41 6.10 21.06
CA ALA A 112 4.83 7.24 21.85
C ALA A 112 5.87 8.08 21.10
N ARG A 113 6.86 7.43 20.48
CA ARG A 113 7.88 8.10 19.65
C ARG A 113 7.31 8.83 18.44
N VAL A 114 6.24 8.30 17.83
CA VAL A 114 5.52 9.03 16.76
C VAL A 114 4.88 10.30 17.31
N ARG A 115 4.24 10.23 18.48
CA ARG A 115 3.66 11.41 19.12
C ARG A 115 4.73 12.46 19.44
N ASP A 116 5.82 12.05 20.08
CA ASP A 116 6.90 12.95 20.48
C ASP A 116 7.55 13.63 19.27
N ALA A 117 7.70 12.92 18.15
CA ALA A 117 8.26 13.46 16.93
C ALA A 117 7.30 14.41 16.19
N SER A 118 6.00 14.28 16.41
CA SER A 118 4.99 15.10 15.73
C SER A 118 4.91 16.53 16.29
N PRO A 119 4.44 17.51 15.51
CA PRO A 119 4.29 18.86 15.97
C PRO A 119 3.43 18.97 17.26
N GLY A 120 4.03 19.54 18.32
CA GLY A 120 3.38 19.71 19.61
C GLY A 120 3.19 18.44 20.44
N GLY A 121 3.81 17.30 20.07
CA GLY A 121 3.79 16.07 20.83
C GLY A 121 2.41 15.37 20.94
N ARG A 122 1.47 15.74 20.08
CA ARG A 122 0.06 15.26 20.16
C ARG A 122 -0.22 14.01 19.36
N GLY A 123 0.68 13.62 18.47
CA GLY A 123 0.48 12.59 17.47
C GLY A 123 0.16 13.15 16.08
N VAL A 124 0.02 12.26 15.11
CA VAL A 124 -0.29 12.63 13.74
C VAL A 124 -1.80 12.81 13.53
N ARG A 125 -2.19 13.71 12.62
CA ARG A 125 -3.62 13.90 12.30
C ARG A 125 -4.17 12.82 11.37
N ALA A 126 -3.30 12.15 10.61
CA ALA A 126 -3.69 11.08 9.72
C ALA A 126 -2.74 9.88 9.88
N ALA A 127 -3.29 8.68 9.80
CA ALA A 127 -2.52 7.44 9.80
C ALA A 127 -3.09 6.45 8.78
N VAL A 128 -2.21 5.70 8.14
CA VAL A 128 -2.54 4.53 7.31
C VAL A 128 -1.93 3.30 7.95
N ASN A 129 -2.79 2.35 8.35
CA ASN A 129 -2.35 1.04 8.81
C ASN A 129 -2.35 0.04 7.66
N ALA A 130 -1.18 -0.49 7.33
CA ALA A 130 -0.95 -1.56 6.34
C ALA A 130 -0.32 -2.81 7.00
N ALA A 131 -0.27 -2.86 8.33
CA ALA A 131 0.23 -4.00 9.09
C ALA A 131 -0.95 -4.83 9.63
N ARG A 132 -1.01 -6.11 9.29
CA ARG A 132 -2.05 -7.02 9.80
C ARG A 132 -2.03 -7.06 11.33
N GLY A 133 -3.17 -6.86 11.97
CA GLY A 133 -3.31 -6.81 13.43
C GLY A 133 -2.72 -5.54 14.06
N GLY A 134 -2.30 -4.56 13.25
CA GLY A 134 -1.57 -3.37 13.72
C GLY A 134 -2.44 -2.14 13.99
N ALA A 135 -3.69 -2.13 13.56
CA ALA A 135 -4.53 -0.94 13.62
C ALA A 135 -4.79 -0.47 15.07
N ALA A 136 -4.97 -1.41 16.00
CA ALA A 136 -5.15 -1.12 17.44
C ALA A 136 -3.92 -0.45 18.09
N THR A 137 -2.73 -0.70 17.56
CA THR A 137 -1.50 -0.02 18.01
C THR A 137 -1.32 1.31 17.28
N ALA A 138 -1.63 1.33 15.97
CA ALA A 138 -1.49 2.54 15.15
C ALA A 138 -2.36 3.70 15.66
N ILE A 139 -3.58 3.42 16.16
CA ILE A 139 -4.48 4.46 16.68
C ILE A 139 -3.87 5.22 17.85
N LEU A 140 -2.99 4.60 18.66
CA LEU A 140 -2.32 5.22 19.78
C LEU A 140 -1.39 6.37 19.39
N ALA A 141 -0.91 6.37 18.15
CA ALA A 141 -0.06 7.43 17.60
C ALA A 141 -0.86 8.58 16.96
N VAL A 142 -2.18 8.41 16.81
CA VAL A 142 -3.06 9.42 16.19
C VAL A 142 -3.51 10.43 17.23
N ALA A 143 -3.47 11.71 16.86
CA ALA A 143 -3.98 12.81 17.68
C ALA A 143 -5.52 12.70 17.86
N GLY A 144 -6.04 13.31 18.92
CA GLY A 144 -7.50 13.45 19.08
C GLY A 144 -8.12 14.15 17.86
N ASP A 145 -9.33 13.74 17.48
CA ASP A 145 -10.06 14.20 16.29
C ASP A 145 -9.31 13.93 14.95
N GLY A 146 -8.32 13.04 14.97
CA GLY A 146 -7.58 12.61 13.79
C GLY A 146 -8.31 11.50 13.01
N ARG A 147 -7.59 10.91 12.05
CA ARG A 147 -8.11 9.85 11.18
C ARG A 147 -7.16 8.67 11.10
N LEU A 148 -7.71 7.46 11.13
CA LEU A 148 -7.01 6.22 10.88
C LEU A 148 -7.68 5.47 9.72
N ALA A 149 -6.97 5.29 8.62
CA ALA A 149 -7.35 4.38 7.56
C ALA A 149 -6.67 3.03 7.81
N THR A 150 -7.41 1.93 7.91
CA THR A 150 -6.84 0.58 7.92
C THR A 150 -7.18 -0.15 6.64
N ILE A 151 -6.22 -0.92 6.10
CA ILE A 151 -6.39 -1.70 4.86
C ILE A 151 -6.32 -3.21 5.12
N THR A 152 -6.35 -3.59 6.39
CA THR A 152 -6.10 -4.97 6.85
C THR A 152 -7.33 -5.61 7.49
N SER A 153 -8.49 -4.95 7.37
CA SER A 153 -9.80 -5.41 7.87
C SER A 153 -9.80 -5.71 9.38
N ASP A 154 -9.07 -4.89 10.14
CA ASP A 154 -8.94 -4.96 11.59
C ASP A 154 -9.20 -3.59 12.27
N PRO A 155 -10.27 -2.85 11.92
CA PRO A 155 -10.51 -1.53 12.48
C PRO A 155 -10.71 -1.61 13.99
N PRO A 156 -9.93 -0.85 14.79
CA PRO A 156 -10.15 -0.76 16.22
C PRO A 156 -11.42 0.07 16.51
N PRO A 157 -12.01 -0.07 17.71
CA PRO A 157 -13.08 0.81 18.14
C PRO A 157 -12.63 2.28 18.08
N PRO A 158 -13.49 3.20 17.64
CA PRO A 158 -13.21 4.64 17.68
C PRO A 158 -12.94 5.11 19.10
N GLU A 159 -11.92 5.94 19.27
CA GLU A 159 -11.58 6.57 20.56
C GLU A 159 -11.10 8.00 20.36
N ARG A 160 -11.12 8.83 21.38
CA ARG A 160 -10.58 10.21 21.38
C ARG A 160 -11.06 11.08 20.20
N GLY A 161 -12.28 10.86 19.67
CA GLY A 161 -12.79 11.55 18.49
C GLY A 161 -12.16 11.10 17.17
N ILE A 162 -11.29 10.07 17.18
CA ILE A 162 -10.60 9.59 15.97
C ILE A 162 -11.61 8.87 15.07
N THR A 163 -11.68 9.31 13.82
CA THR A 163 -12.42 8.59 12.77
C THR A 163 -11.59 7.40 12.29
N VAL A 164 -12.15 6.21 12.38
CA VAL A 164 -11.54 4.97 11.88
C VAL A 164 -12.29 4.49 10.64
N GLU A 165 -11.57 4.23 9.56
CA GLU A 165 -12.16 3.77 8.31
C GLU A 165 -11.43 2.52 7.78
N ASP A 166 -12.20 1.45 7.51
CA ASP A 166 -11.69 0.24 6.87
C ASP A 166 -11.79 0.40 5.36
N VAL A 167 -10.64 0.39 4.70
CA VAL A 167 -10.51 0.72 3.28
C VAL A 167 -10.64 -0.52 2.42
N TYR A 168 -11.76 -0.65 1.75
CA TYR A 168 -11.96 -1.60 0.66
C TYR A 168 -11.73 -0.91 -0.67
N VAL A 169 -10.64 -1.26 -1.34
CA VAL A 169 -10.23 -0.66 -2.61
C VAL A 169 -11.33 -0.80 -3.68
N ARG A 170 -11.60 0.29 -4.36
CA ARG A 170 -12.48 0.33 -5.53
C ARG A 170 -11.65 0.44 -6.80
N ALA A 171 -12.01 -0.35 -7.80
CA ALA A 171 -11.39 -0.25 -9.12
C ALA A 171 -11.76 1.08 -9.78
N ASP A 172 -10.75 1.78 -10.30
CA ASP A 172 -10.86 3.06 -10.99
C ASP A 172 -9.75 3.14 -12.04
N GLY A 173 -10.11 2.94 -13.31
CA GLY A 173 -9.16 2.89 -14.41
C GLY A 173 -8.49 4.25 -14.68
N ALA A 174 -9.21 5.36 -14.50
CA ALA A 174 -8.64 6.69 -14.71
C ALA A 174 -7.59 7.02 -13.63
N ARG A 175 -7.92 6.76 -12.36
CA ARG A 175 -6.98 6.93 -11.25
C ARG A 175 -5.78 6.00 -11.39
N LEU A 176 -6.00 4.74 -11.79
CA LEU A 176 -4.91 3.79 -12.05
C LEU A 176 -4.01 4.25 -13.20
N ALA A 177 -4.57 4.82 -14.28
CA ALA A 177 -3.79 5.36 -15.38
C ALA A 177 -2.86 6.50 -14.93
N ALA A 178 -3.34 7.40 -14.07
CA ALA A 178 -2.52 8.46 -13.48
C ALA A 178 -1.39 7.87 -12.59
N LEU A 179 -1.70 6.93 -11.71
CA LEU A 179 -0.73 6.30 -10.82
C LEU A 179 0.33 5.50 -11.57
N VAL A 180 -0.04 4.77 -12.63
CA VAL A 180 0.94 3.99 -13.40
C VAL A 180 1.82 4.88 -14.27
N ALA A 181 1.38 6.09 -14.63
CA ALA A 181 2.23 7.07 -15.29
C ALA A 181 3.36 7.53 -14.35
N THR A 182 3.08 7.82 -13.09
CA THR A 182 4.12 8.17 -12.09
C THR A 182 5.10 7.03 -11.83
N LEU A 183 4.64 5.77 -11.91
CA LEU A 183 5.53 4.61 -11.86
C LEU A 183 6.43 4.53 -13.10
N ALA A 184 5.86 4.78 -14.30
CA ALA A 184 6.61 4.77 -15.57
C ALA A 184 7.68 5.88 -15.63
N GLU A 185 7.45 7.00 -14.96
CA GLU A 185 8.37 8.13 -14.82
C GLU A 185 9.43 7.92 -13.73
N GLY A 186 9.38 6.78 -13.01
CA GLY A 186 10.33 6.48 -11.94
C GLY A 186 10.11 7.28 -10.65
N GLN A 187 8.98 7.99 -10.52
CA GLN A 187 8.64 8.75 -9.31
C GLN A 187 8.10 7.84 -8.20
N LEU A 188 7.60 6.67 -8.56
CA LEU A 188 7.21 5.60 -7.65
C LEU A 188 8.08 4.38 -7.91
N SER A 189 8.35 3.63 -6.86
CA SER A 189 9.03 2.34 -6.94
C SER A 189 8.22 1.27 -6.23
N LEU A 190 8.31 0.04 -6.73
CA LEU A 190 7.61 -1.11 -6.21
C LEU A 190 8.61 -2.20 -5.81
N HIS A 191 8.45 -2.73 -4.60
CA HIS A 191 9.22 -3.90 -4.18
C HIS A 191 8.54 -5.16 -4.71
N VAL A 192 9.04 -5.66 -5.84
CA VAL A 192 8.61 -6.94 -6.42
C VAL A 192 9.43 -8.06 -5.80
N GLY A 193 8.76 -9.11 -5.38
CA GLY A 193 9.34 -10.32 -4.84
C GLY A 193 9.65 -11.36 -5.94
N PRO A 194 9.69 -12.63 -5.59
CA PRO A 194 10.04 -13.69 -6.53
C PRO A 194 8.98 -13.86 -7.64
N THR A 195 9.46 -14.14 -8.85
CA THR A 195 8.62 -14.61 -9.95
C THR A 195 8.46 -16.12 -9.84
N ARG A 196 7.22 -16.62 -9.98
CA ARG A 196 6.90 -18.05 -9.95
C ARG A 196 6.02 -18.45 -11.13
N PRO A 197 6.09 -19.69 -11.61
CA PRO A 197 5.12 -20.21 -12.57
C PRO A 197 3.69 -20.17 -12.02
N LEU A 198 2.69 -20.00 -12.89
CA LEU A 198 1.28 -20.03 -12.46
C LEU A 198 0.91 -21.36 -11.77
N ALA A 199 1.54 -22.45 -12.14
CA ALA A 199 1.36 -23.76 -11.49
C ALA A 199 1.71 -23.75 -9.99
N GLU A 200 2.56 -22.82 -9.53
CA GLU A 200 2.93 -22.63 -8.12
C GLU A 200 2.03 -21.64 -7.38
N ALA A 201 0.89 -21.24 -7.95
CA ALA A 201 0.02 -20.22 -7.35
C ALA A 201 -0.43 -20.57 -5.92
N ALA A 202 -0.71 -21.84 -5.64
CA ALA A 202 -1.12 -22.29 -4.30
C ALA A 202 -0.01 -22.04 -3.26
N SER A 203 1.22 -22.49 -3.55
CA SER A 203 2.37 -22.30 -2.65
C SER A 203 2.76 -20.82 -2.50
N ALA A 204 2.64 -20.03 -3.57
CA ALA A 204 2.87 -18.58 -3.52
C ALA A 204 1.85 -17.89 -2.61
N LEU A 205 0.59 -18.31 -2.64
CA LEU A 205 -0.47 -17.80 -1.76
C LEU A 205 -0.20 -18.20 -0.29
N GLU A 206 0.18 -19.45 -0.04
CA GLU A 206 0.54 -19.92 1.31
C GLU A 206 1.69 -19.10 1.89
N ASP A 207 2.74 -18.81 1.10
CA ASP A 207 3.86 -17.98 1.52
C ASP A 207 3.42 -16.55 1.83
N ALA A 208 2.54 -15.98 1.02
CA ALA A 208 2.01 -14.63 1.25
C ALA A 208 1.15 -14.55 2.52
N VAL A 209 0.27 -15.53 2.74
CA VAL A 209 -0.59 -15.62 3.94
C VAL A 209 0.24 -15.80 5.21
N ALA A 210 1.30 -16.62 5.13
CA ALA A 210 2.21 -16.87 6.26
C ALA A 210 3.23 -15.75 6.48
N GLY A 211 3.23 -14.69 5.67
CA GLY A 211 4.18 -13.58 5.77
C GLY A 211 5.61 -13.92 5.37
N ARG A 212 5.84 -15.03 4.67
CA ARG A 212 7.16 -15.45 4.18
C ARG A 212 7.56 -14.77 2.87
N ALA A 213 6.61 -14.23 2.12
CA ALA A 213 6.88 -13.55 0.87
C ALA A 213 7.53 -12.17 1.13
N SER A 214 8.64 -11.89 0.47
CA SER A 214 9.27 -10.57 0.45
C SER A 214 8.82 -9.81 -0.80
N GLY A 215 8.04 -8.76 -0.64
CA GLY A 215 7.48 -8.00 -1.76
C GLY A 215 6.25 -8.67 -2.38
N ALA A 216 5.85 -8.18 -3.55
CA ALA A 216 4.74 -8.76 -4.31
C ALA A 216 5.23 -9.98 -5.11
N SER A 217 4.62 -11.16 -4.89
CA SER A 217 4.88 -12.33 -5.73
C SER A 217 4.23 -12.15 -7.09
N PHE A 218 4.99 -12.40 -8.15
CA PHE A 218 4.53 -12.37 -9.53
C PHE A 218 4.34 -13.80 -10.05
N LEU A 219 3.13 -14.09 -10.58
CA LEU A 219 2.83 -15.37 -11.22
C LEU A 219 2.92 -15.20 -12.73
N MET A 220 3.79 -15.97 -13.37
CA MET A 220 4.04 -15.92 -14.80
C MET A 220 3.31 -17.06 -15.52
N LEU A 221 2.68 -16.74 -16.63
CA LEU A 221 2.13 -17.73 -17.56
C LEU A 221 3.28 -18.38 -18.35
N GLU A 222 3.26 -19.69 -18.48
CA GLU A 222 4.31 -20.45 -19.20
C GLU A 222 4.21 -20.37 -20.73
N ARG A 223 3.13 -19.72 -21.25
CA ARG A 223 2.90 -19.58 -22.70
C ARG A 223 2.98 -18.12 -23.13
N GLU A 224 3.66 -17.88 -24.25
CA GLU A 224 3.44 -16.66 -25.04
C GLU A 224 1.98 -16.66 -25.50
N VAL A 225 1.18 -15.75 -24.95
CA VAL A 225 -0.19 -15.54 -25.41
C VAL A 225 -0.11 -14.84 -26.77
N PRO A 226 -0.57 -15.46 -27.87
CA PRO A 226 -0.52 -14.79 -29.16
C PRO A 226 -1.34 -13.51 -29.13
N PRO A 227 -0.91 -12.44 -29.84
CA PRO A 227 -1.64 -11.19 -29.88
C PRO A 227 -3.06 -11.43 -30.41
N LEU A 228 -4.05 -10.82 -29.74
CA LEU A 228 -5.43 -10.78 -30.22
C LEU A 228 -5.42 -10.20 -31.64
N LYS A 229 -5.87 -10.99 -32.61
CA LYS A 229 -6.26 -10.46 -33.92
C LYS A 229 -7.60 -9.75 -33.74
N ILE A 230 -7.56 -8.42 -33.67
CA ILE A 230 -8.75 -7.55 -33.70
C ILE A 230 -9.17 -7.39 -35.15
#